data_f21003075b5973c7ac3382b632d52879
#
_entry.id   f21003075b5973c7ac3382b632d52879
#
_cell.length_a   1.000
_cell.length_b   1.000
_cell.length_c   1.000
_cell.angle_alpha   90.00
_cell.angle_beta   90.00
_cell.angle_gamma   90.00
#
_symmetry.space_group_name_H-M   'P 1'
#
loop_
_entity.id
_entity.type
_entity.pdbx_description
1 polymer ?
#
loop_
_entity_poly.entity_id
_entity_poly.type
_entity_poly.pdbx_seq_one_letter_code
_entity_poly.pdbx_strand_id
1 'polypeptide(L)'
;MKTVGVVIPIYNVEKYLKECLDSVINQTYKNLQIVLVNDGSTDENSLNIAKEYTLKDKRITLFDKKNGGLSSARNVGIEYFSGEYKLKNKTQTIKENSLIEFNIEGNNPYEIYTVYKSYKAFNNEKDLGNFTYPNIDYIIFLDSDDYWELNCIEECVPRMDGVEVVWFDHYFYYDDIEQPDIIPKTILESYKFNHSCIIKQKEWLNGMLTFQYSSFWFGWHGMIDFNHLKSIHLKFLNQVLHEDHYFAKLLFAQANKIYVLKTKLYYYRQRANSIMTSRDNPSFENTPVYIRKIYKNLNHDAKLVKEFYRSSSLLITACMVYQFTQTHQDLPNIKLFEQIFMQKLKSWRNEILSFPEQYLEFMFENTLQRINFLEQNSCLHLLKFISVFFSDLTIIKNNLTKDQIYLNQILENKDKILTTQTNQIYNLNTTLENKNQLLIAKQNLLNFQNHYGTAKARIQNHLSYKLGQALIINSKSVLGYLSLPFIILSIVISHKQEQKAYKFKVNKNPN
;
A
#
# COMPACT_ATOMS: atom_id res chain seq x y z
N MET A 1 13.86 7.68 -18.52
CA MET A 1 12.52 8.30 -18.61
C MET A 1 11.72 7.82 -17.43
N LYS A 2 11.08 8.69 -16.67
CA LYS A 2 10.30 8.33 -15.47
C LYS A 2 9.00 7.60 -15.84
N THR A 3 8.59 6.64 -15.05
CA THR A 3 7.35 5.87 -15.26
C THR A 3 6.26 6.38 -14.32
N VAL A 4 5.09 6.69 -14.85
CA VAL A 4 3.95 7.19 -14.06
C VAL A 4 2.87 6.13 -13.97
N GLY A 5 2.50 5.78 -12.73
CA GLY A 5 1.34 4.94 -12.42
C GLY A 5 0.06 5.80 -12.36
N VAL A 6 -0.93 5.43 -13.14
CA VAL A 6 -2.26 6.08 -13.13
C VAL A 6 -3.24 5.12 -12.50
N VAL A 7 -4.03 5.58 -11.53
CA VAL A 7 -5.09 4.77 -10.88
C VAL A 7 -6.44 5.39 -11.12
N ILE A 8 -7.37 4.62 -11.70
CA ILE A 8 -8.72 5.07 -12.06
C ILE A 8 -9.74 4.14 -11.41
N PRO A 9 -10.41 4.57 -10.32
CA PRO A 9 -11.53 3.85 -9.73
C PRO A 9 -12.76 3.98 -10.61
N ILE A 10 -13.51 2.88 -10.82
CA ILE A 10 -14.68 2.82 -11.68
C ILE A 10 -15.87 2.28 -10.87
N TYR A 11 -16.96 3.03 -10.81
CA TYR A 11 -18.22 2.57 -10.24
C TYR A 11 -19.42 3.29 -10.85
N ASN A 12 -20.22 2.60 -11.67
CA ASN A 12 -21.46 3.10 -12.31
C ASN A 12 -21.26 4.44 -13.06
N VAL A 13 -20.34 4.44 -14.03
CA VAL A 13 -19.91 5.65 -14.78
C VAL A 13 -19.91 5.43 -16.29
N GLU A 14 -20.72 4.50 -16.80
CA GLU A 14 -20.75 4.13 -18.22
C GLU A 14 -20.88 5.32 -19.18
N LYS A 15 -21.58 6.38 -18.76
CA LYS A 15 -21.78 7.61 -19.56
C LYS A 15 -20.48 8.39 -19.77
N TYR A 16 -19.58 8.39 -18.78
CA TYR A 16 -18.41 9.28 -18.73
C TYR A 16 -17.10 8.56 -18.95
N LEU A 17 -17.07 7.25 -18.72
CA LEU A 17 -15.85 6.44 -18.65
C LEU A 17 -15.01 6.48 -19.93
N LYS A 18 -15.62 6.54 -21.12
CA LYS A 18 -14.89 6.62 -22.37
C LYS A 18 -14.08 7.90 -22.50
N GLU A 19 -14.66 9.06 -22.17
CA GLU A 19 -13.99 10.35 -22.20
C GLU A 19 -12.82 10.38 -21.19
N CYS A 20 -13.05 9.88 -19.99
CA CYS A 20 -12.01 9.72 -18.99
C CYS A 20 -10.84 8.90 -19.53
N LEU A 21 -11.09 7.69 -20.03
CA LEU A 21 -10.04 6.79 -20.52
C LEU A 21 -9.34 7.33 -21.78
N ASP A 22 -10.05 7.99 -22.68
CA ASP A 22 -9.48 8.64 -23.86
C ASP A 22 -8.49 9.74 -23.44
N SER A 23 -8.79 10.53 -22.42
CA SER A 23 -7.89 11.56 -21.90
C SER A 23 -6.59 10.98 -21.35
N VAL A 24 -6.60 9.74 -20.86
CA VAL A 24 -5.43 9.06 -20.29
C VAL A 24 -4.59 8.35 -21.36
N ILE A 25 -5.23 7.55 -22.23
CA ILE A 25 -4.45 6.80 -23.24
C ILE A 25 -3.80 7.70 -24.27
N ASN A 26 -4.39 8.89 -24.52
CA ASN A 26 -3.92 9.89 -25.47
C ASN A 26 -2.98 10.93 -24.85
N GLN A 27 -2.60 10.83 -23.57
CA GLN A 27 -1.63 11.72 -22.95
C GLN A 27 -0.38 11.87 -23.83
N THR A 28 0.18 13.08 -23.91
CA THR A 28 1.42 13.36 -24.65
C THR A 28 2.59 12.60 -24.06
N TYR A 29 2.65 12.45 -22.74
CA TYR A 29 3.60 11.61 -22.02
C TYR A 29 3.24 10.13 -22.13
N LYS A 30 4.12 9.30 -22.72
CA LYS A 30 3.78 7.93 -23.12
C LYS A 30 4.16 6.84 -22.11
N ASN A 31 5.11 7.11 -21.20
CA ASN A 31 5.62 6.10 -20.26
C ASN A 31 4.69 5.96 -19.04
N LEU A 32 3.52 5.36 -19.28
CA LEU A 32 2.45 5.18 -18.30
C LEU A 32 2.24 3.69 -18.00
N GLN A 33 1.85 3.41 -16.76
CA GLN A 33 1.23 2.17 -16.31
C GLN A 33 -0.14 2.52 -15.74
N ILE A 34 -1.20 1.96 -16.30
CA ILE A 34 -2.58 2.36 -15.99
C ILE A 34 -3.27 1.22 -15.27
N VAL A 35 -3.84 1.51 -14.11
CA VAL A 35 -4.64 0.58 -13.32
C VAL A 35 -6.07 1.08 -13.28
N LEU A 36 -6.97 0.30 -13.87
CA LEU A 36 -8.41 0.46 -13.75
C LEU A 36 -8.90 -0.45 -12.63
N VAL A 37 -9.76 0.07 -11.75
CA VAL A 37 -10.33 -0.73 -10.67
C VAL A 37 -11.85 -0.62 -10.72
N ASN A 38 -12.51 -1.64 -11.29
CA ASN A 38 -13.95 -1.76 -11.22
C ASN A 38 -14.37 -2.17 -9.81
N ASP A 39 -14.97 -1.24 -9.09
CA ASP A 39 -15.42 -1.42 -7.70
C ASP A 39 -16.84 -2.02 -7.63
N GLY A 40 -17.09 -3.10 -8.40
CA GLY A 40 -18.35 -3.81 -8.40
C GLY A 40 -19.49 -2.99 -9.03
N SER A 41 -19.24 -2.37 -10.19
CA SER A 41 -20.28 -1.65 -10.93
C SER A 41 -21.50 -2.54 -11.19
N THR A 42 -22.68 -1.94 -11.09
CA THR A 42 -23.98 -2.60 -11.29
C THR A 42 -24.72 -2.08 -12.53
N ASP A 43 -24.17 -1.07 -13.21
CA ASP A 43 -24.61 -0.66 -14.55
C ASP A 43 -24.18 -1.68 -15.62
N GLU A 44 -24.74 -1.58 -16.82
CA GLU A 44 -24.51 -2.59 -17.85
C GLU A 44 -23.10 -2.51 -18.47
N ASN A 45 -22.51 -1.32 -18.55
CA ASN A 45 -21.42 -1.06 -19.47
C ASN A 45 -20.09 -0.63 -18.82
N SER A 46 -20.04 -0.14 -17.58
CA SER A 46 -18.79 0.33 -16.97
C SER A 46 -17.68 -0.72 -17.04
N LEU A 47 -17.95 -1.96 -16.61
CA LEU A 47 -16.98 -3.05 -16.69
C LEU A 47 -16.64 -3.44 -18.13
N ASN A 48 -17.63 -3.44 -19.04
CA ASN A 48 -17.41 -3.79 -20.44
C ASN A 48 -16.52 -2.76 -21.13
N ILE A 49 -16.75 -1.47 -20.92
CA ILE A 49 -15.90 -0.38 -21.41
C ILE A 49 -14.46 -0.54 -20.87
N ALA A 50 -14.30 -0.80 -19.58
CA ALA A 50 -12.99 -1.01 -18.98
C ALA A 50 -12.24 -2.21 -19.61
N LYS A 51 -12.93 -3.32 -19.88
CA LYS A 51 -12.38 -4.48 -20.60
C LYS A 51 -12.00 -4.14 -22.05
N GLU A 52 -12.82 -3.38 -22.75
CA GLU A 52 -12.55 -2.92 -24.11
C GLU A 52 -11.24 -2.11 -24.18
N TYR A 53 -11.08 -1.13 -23.28
CA TYR A 53 -9.88 -0.31 -23.21
C TYR A 53 -8.65 -1.13 -22.77
N THR A 54 -8.81 -2.06 -21.86
CA THR A 54 -7.73 -3.00 -21.46
C THR A 54 -7.26 -3.83 -22.65
N LEU A 55 -8.16 -4.27 -23.52
CA LEU A 55 -7.81 -5.00 -24.72
C LEU A 55 -7.06 -4.12 -25.76
N LYS A 56 -7.45 -2.84 -25.87
CA LYS A 56 -6.86 -1.88 -26.82
C LYS A 56 -5.44 -1.47 -26.42
N ASP A 57 -5.19 -1.24 -25.14
CA ASP A 57 -3.93 -0.66 -24.64
C ASP A 57 -3.21 -1.59 -23.65
N LYS A 58 -2.03 -2.08 -24.05
CA LYS A 58 -1.22 -3.00 -23.22
C LYS A 58 -0.70 -2.41 -21.91
N ARG A 59 -0.73 -1.08 -21.75
CA ARG A 59 -0.33 -0.39 -20.52
C ARG A 59 -1.35 -0.56 -19.41
N ILE A 60 -2.60 -0.98 -19.75
CA ILE A 60 -3.71 -1.10 -18.81
C ILE A 60 -3.69 -2.46 -18.10
N THR A 61 -3.93 -2.43 -16.80
CA THR A 61 -4.30 -3.58 -15.96
C THR A 61 -5.63 -3.27 -15.31
N LEU A 62 -6.63 -4.14 -15.50
CA LEU A 62 -7.96 -3.96 -14.93
C LEU A 62 -8.18 -4.94 -13.76
N PHE A 63 -8.57 -4.41 -12.63
CA PHE A 63 -9.02 -5.17 -11.47
C PHE A 63 -10.56 -5.12 -11.39
N ASP A 64 -11.19 -6.29 -11.32
CA ASP A 64 -12.62 -6.41 -11.04
C ASP A 64 -12.82 -6.95 -9.63
N LYS A 65 -13.50 -6.19 -8.76
CA LYS A 65 -13.62 -6.50 -7.34
C LYS A 65 -15.02 -6.25 -6.79
N LYS A 66 -15.30 -6.79 -5.62
CA LYS A 66 -16.50 -6.47 -4.86
C LYS A 66 -16.51 -4.99 -4.47
N ASN A 67 -17.70 -4.37 -4.49
CA ASN A 67 -17.85 -2.98 -4.06
C ASN A 67 -17.37 -2.78 -2.61
N GLY A 68 -16.41 -1.91 -2.44
CA GLY A 68 -15.82 -1.53 -1.15
C GLY A 68 -15.62 -0.02 -1.00
N GLY A 69 -16.04 0.75 -2.01
CA GLY A 69 -15.96 2.21 -2.05
C GLY A 69 -14.65 2.73 -2.65
N LEU A 70 -14.67 4.01 -2.99
CA LEU A 70 -13.62 4.75 -3.71
C LEU A 70 -12.22 4.54 -3.13
N SER A 71 -12.08 4.63 -1.80
CA SER A 71 -10.81 4.40 -1.10
C SER A 71 -10.23 3.02 -1.39
N SER A 72 -11.08 1.99 -1.33
CA SER A 72 -10.64 0.61 -1.57
C SER A 72 -10.15 0.40 -2.99
N ALA A 73 -10.79 1.05 -3.96
CA ALA A 73 -10.37 1.01 -5.36
C ALA A 73 -9.02 1.73 -5.58
N ARG A 74 -8.82 2.91 -5.01
CA ARG A 74 -7.53 3.62 -5.06
C ARG A 74 -6.42 2.83 -4.37
N ASN A 75 -6.71 2.21 -3.22
CA ASN A 75 -5.75 1.39 -2.49
C ASN A 75 -5.31 0.14 -3.28
N VAL A 76 -6.22 -0.50 -4.02
CA VAL A 76 -5.85 -1.60 -4.94
C VAL A 76 -4.78 -1.16 -5.92
N GLY A 77 -4.88 0.06 -6.48
CA GLY A 77 -3.86 0.61 -7.38
C GLY A 77 -2.52 0.84 -6.68
N ILE A 78 -2.54 1.42 -5.47
CA ILE A 78 -1.33 1.63 -4.65
C ILE A 78 -0.65 0.28 -4.35
N GLU A 79 -1.41 -0.70 -3.87
CA GLU A 79 -0.91 -2.03 -3.50
C GLU A 79 -0.38 -2.82 -4.71
N TYR A 80 -1.03 -2.70 -5.86
CA TYR A 80 -0.54 -3.30 -7.09
C TYR A 80 0.84 -2.76 -7.49
N PHE A 81 1.01 -1.44 -7.50
CA PHE A 81 2.29 -0.82 -7.79
C PHE A 81 3.34 -1.04 -6.69
N SER A 82 2.92 -1.31 -5.47
CA SER A 82 3.81 -1.72 -4.36
C SER A 82 4.22 -3.19 -4.43
N GLY A 83 3.61 -3.99 -5.33
CA GLY A 83 3.89 -5.42 -5.45
C GLY A 83 3.30 -6.28 -4.31
N GLU A 84 2.24 -5.79 -3.65
CA GLU A 84 1.62 -6.48 -2.51
C GLU A 84 0.76 -7.68 -2.93
N TYR A 85 0.36 -7.78 -4.21
CA TYR A 85 -0.42 -8.90 -4.73
C TYR A 85 0.45 -9.98 -5.34
N LYS A 86 0.04 -11.22 -5.23
CA LYS A 86 0.58 -12.33 -5.99
C LYS A 86 -0.45 -12.78 -7.03
N LEU A 87 -0.17 -12.51 -8.30
CA LEU A 87 -1.05 -12.85 -9.42
C LEU A 87 -0.76 -14.27 -9.91
N LYS A 88 -1.83 -15.07 -9.97
CA LYS A 88 -1.80 -16.43 -10.54
C LYS A 88 -2.55 -16.45 -11.85
N ASN A 89 -1.85 -16.78 -12.91
CA ASN A 89 -2.43 -16.86 -14.24
C ASN A 89 -3.52 -17.97 -14.33
N LYS A 90 -4.65 -17.62 -14.99
CA LYS A 90 -5.76 -18.55 -15.31
C LYS A 90 -5.76 -18.94 -16.78
N THR A 91 -5.18 -18.11 -17.64
CA THR A 91 -5.22 -18.27 -19.08
C THR A 91 -4.14 -19.24 -19.52
N GLN A 92 -4.50 -20.34 -20.16
CA GLN A 92 -3.53 -21.35 -20.62
C GLN A 92 -2.89 -20.99 -21.96
N THR A 93 -3.66 -20.40 -22.87
CA THR A 93 -3.24 -20.09 -24.24
C THR A 93 -3.54 -18.63 -24.58
N ILE A 94 -2.57 -17.93 -25.14
CA ILE A 94 -2.75 -16.57 -25.62
C ILE A 94 -3.48 -16.63 -26.97
N LYS A 95 -4.68 -16.03 -27.00
CA LYS A 95 -5.42 -15.84 -28.23
C LYS A 95 -5.38 -14.37 -28.65
N GLU A 96 -5.26 -14.13 -29.93
CA GLU A 96 -5.37 -12.78 -30.46
C GLU A 96 -6.73 -12.16 -30.09
N ASN A 97 -6.73 -10.87 -29.80
CA ASN A 97 -7.91 -10.13 -29.37
C ASN A 97 -8.60 -10.67 -28.12
N SER A 98 -7.83 -11.22 -27.18
CA SER A 98 -8.36 -11.72 -25.90
C SER A 98 -7.73 -11.00 -24.70
N LEU A 99 -8.45 -11.04 -23.59
CA LEU A 99 -7.92 -10.65 -22.29
C LEU A 99 -7.26 -11.86 -21.61
N ILE A 100 -6.15 -11.63 -20.98
CA ILE A 100 -5.46 -12.58 -20.12
C ILE A 100 -5.95 -12.38 -18.70
N GLU A 101 -6.36 -13.44 -18.04
CA GLU A 101 -6.96 -13.42 -16.71
C GLU A 101 -6.01 -13.95 -15.64
N PHE A 102 -6.03 -13.30 -14.49
CA PHE A 102 -5.30 -13.70 -13.29
C PHE A 102 -6.23 -13.68 -12.08
N ASN A 103 -5.95 -14.56 -11.10
CA ASN A 103 -6.50 -14.50 -9.76
C ASN A 103 -5.47 -13.94 -8.79
N ILE A 104 -5.93 -13.43 -7.65
CA ILE A 104 -5.08 -13.14 -6.50
C ILE A 104 -4.81 -14.45 -5.75
N GLU A 105 -3.54 -14.77 -5.49
CA GLU A 105 -3.14 -15.89 -4.65
C GLU A 105 -2.79 -15.39 -3.24
N GLY A 106 -3.40 -15.98 -2.22
CA GLY A 106 -3.18 -15.61 -0.82
C GLY A 106 -4.12 -14.52 -0.31
N ASN A 107 -3.58 -13.50 0.37
CA ASN A 107 -4.39 -12.44 0.99
C ASN A 107 -5.06 -11.56 -0.07
N ASN A 108 -6.39 -11.45 0.01
CA ASN A 108 -7.22 -10.66 -0.91
C ASN A 108 -8.24 -9.83 -0.12
N PRO A 109 -7.79 -8.78 0.59
CA PRO A 109 -8.64 -8.03 1.52
C PRO A 109 -9.77 -7.25 0.82
N TYR A 110 -9.63 -7.00 -0.48
CA TYR A 110 -10.64 -6.25 -1.26
C TYR A 110 -11.57 -7.14 -2.08
N GLU A 111 -11.51 -8.46 -1.90
CA GLU A 111 -12.32 -9.43 -2.64
C GLU A 111 -12.25 -9.20 -4.17
N ILE A 112 -11.00 -9.15 -4.69
CA ILE A 112 -10.74 -9.04 -6.13
C ILE A 112 -11.13 -10.37 -6.79
N TYR A 113 -12.02 -10.33 -7.78
CA TYR A 113 -12.53 -11.51 -8.49
C TYR A 113 -11.57 -11.95 -9.60
N THR A 114 -11.12 -10.98 -10.39
CA THR A 114 -10.27 -11.25 -11.55
C THR A 114 -9.45 -10.00 -11.90
N VAL A 115 -8.22 -10.23 -12.35
CA VAL A 115 -7.35 -9.18 -12.92
C VAL A 115 -7.18 -9.47 -14.41
N TYR A 116 -7.34 -8.45 -15.25
CA TYR A 116 -7.28 -8.56 -16.70
C TYR A 116 -6.11 -7.75 -17.27
N LYS A 117 -5.45 -8.31 -18.28
CA LYS A 117 -4.49 -7.60 -19.13
C LYS A 117 -4.74 -7.93 -20.60
N SER A 118 -4.33 -7.04 -21.49
CA SER A 118 -4.33 -7.33 -22.92
C SER A 118 -3.37 -8.47 -23.26
N TYR A 119 -3.74 -9.33 -24.22
CA TYR A 119 -2.81 -10.30 -24.82
C TYR A 119 -1.54 -9.61 -25.38
N LYS A 120 -1.66 -8.34 -25.81
CA LYS A 120 -0.53 -7.54 -26.33
C LYS A 120 0.56 -7.23 -25.30
N ALA A 121 0.30 -7.50 -24.03
CA ALA A 121 1.28 -7.31 -22.95
C ALA A 121 2.26 -8.50 -22.83
N PHE A 122 2.04 -9.59 -23.58
CA PHE A 122 2.82 -10.83 -23.52
C PHE A 122 3.33 -11.20 -24.90
N ASN A 123 4.59 -11.60 -25.00
CA ASN A 123 5.18 -12.01 -26.27
C ASN A 123 4.91 -13.48 -26.58
N ASN A 124 4.77 -14.30 -25.54
CA ASN A 124 4.53 -15.74 -25.63
C ASN A 124 3.94 -16.27 -24.32
N GLU A 125 3.52 -17.55 -24.32
CA GLU A 125 2.87 -18.19 -23.17
C GLU A 125 3.78 -18.38 -21.96
N LYS A 126 5.12 -18.37 -22.12
CA LYS A 126 6.05 -18.45 -20.99
C LYS A 126 6.02 -17.16 -20.15
N ASP A 127 5.71 -16.05 -20.78
CA ASP A 127 5.59 -14.75 -20.07
C ASP A 127 4.40 -14.75 -19.10
N LEU A 128 3.37 -15.60 -19.35
CA LEU A 128 2.21 -15.72 -18.48
C LEU A 128 2.55 -16.23 -17.07
N GLY A 129 3.60 -17.06 -16.94
CA GLY A 129 4.07 -17.58 -15.66
C GLY A 129 5.03 -16.64 -14.91
N ASN A 130 5.58 -15.64 -15.61
CA ASN A 130 6.61 -14.73 -15.10
C ASN A 130 6.11 -13.28 -15.05
N PHE A 131 4.93 -13.08 -14.45
CA PHE A 131 4.37 -11.73 -14.33
C PHE A 131 5.30 -10.83 -13.52
N THR A 132 5.73 -9.71 -14.13
CA THR A 132 6.56 -8.70 -13.48
C THR A 132 5.70 -7.48 -13.18
N TYR A 133 5.71 -7.02 -11.92
CA TYR A 133 5.02 -5.79 -11.52
C TYR A 133 5.73 -4.59 -12.14
N PRO A 134 4.96 -3.61 -12.66
CA PRO A 134 5.56 -2.40 -13.15
C PRO A 134 6.19 -1.60 -12.02
N ASN A 135 7.46 -1.21 -12.20
CA ASN A 135 8.10 -0.26 -11.31
C ASN A 135 7.74 1.15 -11.77
N ILE A 136 7.14 1.95 -10.89
CA ILE A 136 6.75 3.33 -11.16
C ILE A 136 7.54 4.30 -10.29
N ASP A 137 7.83 5.48 -10.83
CA ASP A 137 8.48 6.57 -10.10
C ASP A 137 7.43 7.46 -9.41
N TYR A 138 6.32 7.73 -10.09
CA TYR A 138 5.26 8.63 -9.64
C TYR A 138 3.90 7.97 -9.74
N ILE A 139 2.96 8.40 -8.90
CA ILE A 139 1.57 7.96 -8.94
C ILE A 139 0.63 9.16 -9.04
N ILE A 140 -0.45 9.00 -9.80
CA ILE A 140 -1.51 9.99 -9.97
C ILE A 140 -2.86 9.29 -10.04
N PHE A 141 -3.91 9.95 -9.53
CA PHE A 141 -5.27 9.42 -9.50
C PHE A 141 -6.19 10.26 -10.39
N LEU A 142 -7.15 9.60 -11.04
CA LEU A 142 -8.19 10.25 -11.84
C LEU A 142 -9.53 9.62 -11.51
N ASP A 143 -10.52 10.42 -11.16
CA ASP A 143 -11.88 9.94 -10.95
C ASP A 143 -12.55 9.69 -12.32
N SER A 144 -13.28 8.59 -12.45
CA SER A 144 -13.70 8.06 -13.74
C SER A 144 -14.87 8.81 -14.41
N ASP A 145 -15.42 9.80 -13.74
CA ASP A 145 -16.40 10.75 -14.32
C ASP A 145 -15.75 12.09 -14.73
N ASP A 146 -14.43 12.24 -14.51
CA ASP A 146 -13.63 13.40 -14.84
C ASP A 146 -12.64 13.10 -16.00
N TYR A 147 -11.91 14.10 -16.47
CA TYR A 147 -10.87 13.92 -17.49
C TYR A 147 -9.76 14.97 -17.39
N TRP A 148 -8.62 14.69 -18.04
CA TRP A 148 -7.43 15.53 -18.03
C TRP A 148 -7.21 16.29 -19.33
N GLU A 149 -6.47 17.40 -19.25
CA GLU A 149 -5.76 17.94 -20.41
C GLU A 149 -4.74 16.92 -20.95
N LEU A 150 -4.55 16.88 -22.26
CA LEU A 150 -3.68 15.88 -22.90
C LEU A 150 -2.20 16.00 -22.52
N ASN A 151 -1.76 17.15 -22.02
CA ASN A 151 -0.41 17.40 -21.54
C ASN A 151 -0.29 17.32 -19.99
N CYS A 152 -1.30 16.85 -19.29
CA CYS A 152 -1.32 16.87 -17.82
C CYS A 152 -0.10 16.18 -17.21
N ILE A 153 0.23 14.98 -17.65
CA ILE A 153 1.37 14.23 -17.12
C ILE A 153 2.70 14.83 -17.56
N GLU A 154 2.78 15.31 -18.80
CA GLU A 154 3.98 15.98 -19.33
C GLU A 154 4.31 17.27 -18.56
N GLU A 155 3.30 18.01 -18.12
CA GLU A 155 3.46 19.18 -17.26
C GLU A 155 3.93 18.81 -15.84
N CYS A 156 3.47 17.69 -15.31
CA CYS A 156 3.79 17.26 -13.94
C CYS A 156 5.21 16.67 -13.81
N VAL A 157 5.61 15.77 -14.72
CA VAL A 157 6.84 14.97 -14.58
C VAL A 157 8.10 15.79 -14.37
N PRO A 158 8.42 16.85 -15.16
CA PRO A 158 9.63 17.65 -14.93
C PRO A 158 9.58 18.44 -13.61
N ARG A 159 8.41 18.68 -13.06
CA ARG A 159 8.21 19.42 -11.81
C ARG A 159 8.29 18.55 -10.56
N MET A 160 8.34 17.23 -10.73
CA MET A 160 8.59 16.27 -9.65
C MET A 160 10.05 16.21 -9.20
N ASP A 161 10.97 16.89 -9.90
CA ASP A 161 12.38 16.87 -9.53
C ASP A 161 12.61 17.56 -8.17
N GLY A 162 13.02 16.77 -7.18
CA GLY A 162 13.35 17.24 -5.83
C GLY A 162 12.16 17.67 -4.97
N VAL A 163 10.95 17.23 -5.31
CA VAL A 163 9.72 17.43 -4.52
C VAL A 163 8.96 16.11 -4.35
N GLU A 164 8.17 15.99 -3.29
CA GLU A 164 7.36 14.81 -3.03
C GLU A 164 5.97 14.88 -3.70
N VAL A 165 5.49 16.10 -3.98
CA VAL A 165 4.14 16.32 -4.54
C VAL A 165 4.19 17.45 -5.57
N VAL A 166 3.55 17.25 -6.72
CA VAL A 166 3.11 18.33 -7.62
C VAL A 166 1.62 18.48 -7.45
N TRP A 167 1.17 19.65 -7.09
CA TRP A 167 -0.22 20.01 -6.84
C TRP A 167 -0.69 21.01 -7.87
N PHE A 168 -1.59 20.59 -8.79
CA PHE A 168 -2.10 21.42 -9.89
C PHE A 168 -3.55 21.84 -9.67
N ASP A 169 -4.04 22.74 -10.52
CA ASP A 169 -5.38 23.31 -10.47
C ASP A 169 -6.35 22.62 -11.43
N HIS A 170 -7.65 22.94 -11.34
CA HIS A 170 -8.71 22.32 -12.10
C HIS A 170 -9.72 23.35 -12.63
N TYR A 171 -10.47 22.90 -13.67
CA TYR A 171 -11.68 23.57 -14.14
C TYR A 171 -12.90 22.92 -13.50
N PHE A 172 -13.94 23.69 -13.20
CA PHE A 172 -15.28 23.16 -12.99
C PHE A 172 -15.96 22.99 -14.36
N TYR A 173 -16.39 21.77 -14.67
CA TYR A 173 -17.08 21.43 -15.91
C TYR A 173 -18.52 20.99 -15.55
N TYR A 174 -19.50 21.78 -15.99
CA TYR A 174 -20.92 21.55 -15.68
C TYR A 174 -21.55 20.72 -16.81
N ASP A 175 -22.01 19.51 -16.50
CA ASP A 175 -22.57 18.55 -17.43
C ASP A 175 -24.00 18.17 -16.99
N ASP A 176 -25.00 18.46 -17.84
CA ASP A 176 -26.42 18.24 -17.59
C ASP A 176 -26.98 18.95 -16.32
N ILE A 177 -26.26 19.95 -15.82
CA ILE A 177 -26.72 20.84 -14.74
C ILE A 177 -26.38 22.29 -15.08
N GLU A 178 -27.19 23.21 -14.56
CA GLU A 178 -26.99 24.62 -14.78
C GLU A 178 -25.74 25.12 -14.04
N GLN A 179 -24.91 25.91 -14.73
CA GLN A 179 -23.75 26.53 -14.13
C GLN A 179 -24.22 27.62 -13.16
N PRO A 180 -23.70 27.69 -11.92
CA PRO A 180 -24.08 28.72 -10.99
C PRO A 180 -23.54 30.10 -11.43
N ASP A 181 -24.24 31.17 -11.10
CA ASP A 181 -23.82 32.54 -11.39
C ASP A 181 -22.43 32.88 -10.85
N ILE A 182 -22.07 32.29 -9.71
CA ILE A 182 -20.76 32.44 -9.08
C ILE A 182 -20.07 31.08 -9.06
N ILE A 183 -19.04 30.94 -9.89
CA ILE A 183 -18.18 29.73 -9.89
C ILE A 183 -17.39 29.68 -8.58
N PRO A 184 -17.39 28.54 -7.88
CA PRO A 184 -16.58 28.36 -6.69
C PRO A 184 -15.10 28.57 -6.98
N LYS A 185 -14.36 29.15 -6.02
CA LYS A 185 -12.91 29.21 -6.12
C LYS A 185 -12.31 27.82 -5.97
N THR A 186 -11.29 27.55 -6.76
CA THR A 186 -10.49 26.33 -6.55
C THR A 186 -9.71 26.42 -5.23
N ILE A 187 -9.16 25.31 -4.77
CA ILE A 187 -8.36 25.31 -3.54
C ILE A 187 -7.08 26.15 -3.71
N LEU A 188 -6.44 26.16 -4.89
CA LEU A 188 -5.27 26.99 -5.17
C LEU A 188 -5.62 28.49 -5.17
N GLU A 189 -6.73 28.84 -5.79
CA GLU A 189 -7.26 30.20 -5.76
C GLU A 189 -7.61 30.65 -4.34
N SER A 190 -8.14 29.72 -3.55
CA SER A 190 -8.47 29.96 -2.14
C SER A 190 -7.21 30.21 -1.29
N TYR A 191 -6.12 29.50 -1.55
CA TYR A 191 -4.81 29.74 -0.94
C TYR A 191 -4.07 30.97 -1.52
N LYS A 192 -4.67 31.65 -2.50
CA LYS A 192 -4.13 32.87 -3.15
C LYS A 192 -2.77 32.66 -3.81
N PHE A 193 -2.52 31.46 -4.34
CA PHE A 193 -1.35 31.26 -5.19
C PHE A 193 -1.52 32.02 -6.50
N ASN A 194 -0.66 33.02 -6.75
CA ASN A 194 -0.70 33.84 -7.94
C ASN A 194 0.16 33.33 -9.08
N HIS A 195 1.15 32.48 -8.78
CA HIS A 195 2.07 31.84 -9.73
C HIS A 195 2.48 30.46 -9.21
N SER A 196 3.03 29.65 -10.09
CA SER A 196 3.60 28.36 -9.71
C SER A 196 4.85 28.56 -8.85
N CYS A 197 5.00 27.78 -7.80
CA CYS A 197 6.11 27.89 -6.86
C CYS A 197 6.33 26.60 -6.09
N ILE A 198 7.51 26.44 -5.50
CA ILE A 198 7.77 25.39 -4.51
C ILE A 198 7.49 25.97 -3.13
N ILE A 199 6.70 25.25 -2.35
CA ILE A 199 6.42 25.54 -0.94
C ILE A 199 6.94 24.40 -0.06
N LYS A 200 7.29 24.74 1.19
CA LYS A 200 7.60 23.76 2.23
C LYS A 200 6.34 23.43 3.01
N GLN A 201 6.35 22.29 3.71
CA GLN A 201 5.30 21.90 4.65
C GLN A 201 4.83 23.05 5.56
N LYS A 202 5.78 23.80 6.16
CA LYS A 202 5.47 24.94 7.05
C LYS A 202 4.68 26.04 6.35
N GLU A 203 4.97 26.32 5.08
CA GLU A 203 4.27 27.36 4.31
C GLU A 203 2.84 26.91 3.98
N TRP A 204 2.64 25.63 3.67
CA TRP A 204 1.31 25.05 3.53
C TRP A 204 0.50 25.16 4.84
N LEU A 205 1.09 24.81 6.00
CA LEU A 205 0.45 24.92 7.32
C LEU A 205 0.09 26.36 7.65
N ASN A 206 1.00 27.30 7.39
CA ASN A 206 0.73 28.74 7.60
C ASN A 206 -0.41 29.23 6.69
N GLY A 207 -0.50 28.74 5.47
CA GLY A 207 -1.63 28.99 4.57
C GLY A 207 -2.95 28.54 5.18
N MET A 208 -3.01 27.34 5.75
CA MET A 208 -4.21 26.84 6.44
C MET A 208 -4.63 27.74 7.60
N LEU A 209 -3.69 28.23 8.40
CA LEU A 209 -3.97 29.17 9.50
C LEU A 209 -4.45 30.52 8.99
N THR A 210 -3.72 31.13 8.04
CA THR A 210 -3.96 32.48 7.54
C THR A 210 -5.34 32.61 6.89
N PHE A 211 -5.72 31.57 6.13
CA PHE A 211 -6.99 31.58 5.40
C PHE A 211 -8.11 30.90 6.16
N GLN A 212 -7.86 30.45 7.39
CA GLN A 212 -8.81 29.71 8.25
C GLN A 212 -9.44 28.50 7.53
N TYR A 213 -8.70 27.91 6.58
CA TYR A 213 -9.18 26.72 5.87
C TYR A 213 -9.12 25.50 6.78
N SER A 214 -10.24 25.20 7.30
CA SER A 214 -10.47 24.00 8.10
C SER A 214 -10.58 22.73 7.24
N SER A 215 -10.70 22.88 5.92
CA SER A 215 -10.85 21.79 4.96
C SER A 215 -9.70 21.83 3.96
N PHE A 216 -9.03 20.71 3.81
CA PHE A 216 -7.98 20.52 2.81
C PHE A 216 -8.15 19.12 2.23
N TRP A 217 -8.21 19.02 0.92
CA TRP A 217 -8.36 17.78 0.18
C TRP A 217 -7.33 17.72 -0.93
N PHE A 218 -6.88 16.51 -1.23
CA PHE A 218 -5.95 16.20 -2.30
C PHE A 218 -6.03 14.70 -2.60
N GLY A 219 -5.92 14.35 -3.89
CA GLY A 219 -5.92 12.96 -4.32
C GLY A 219 -5.95 12.88 -5.84
N TRP A 220 -6.87 13.61 -6.48
CA TRP A 220 -7.11 13.59 -7.91
C TRP A 220 -6.45 14.76 -8.68
N HIS A 221 -6.02 15.82 -8.04
CA HIS A 221 -5.44 17.01 -8.68
C HIS A 221 -3.95 17.21 -8.37
N GLY A 222 -3.19 16.12 -8.50
CA GLY A 222 -1.73 16.17 -8.34
C GLY A 222 -1.03 14.83 -8.54
N MET A 223 0.29 14.91 -8.65
CA MET A 223 1.20 13.78 -8.81
C MET A 223 2.05 13.63 -7.55
N ILE A 224 2.32 12.38 -7.15
CA ILE A 224 3.02 12.04 -5.91
C ILE A 224 4.26 11.21 -6.24
N ASP A 225 5.39 11.46 -5.59
CA ASP A 225 6.54 10.56 -5.60
C ASP A 225 6.14 9.23 -4.96
N PHE A 226 6.25 8.15 -5.72
CA PHE A 226 5.75 6.86 -5.27
C PHE A 226 6.63 6.24 -4.19
N ASN A 227 7.93 6.52 -4.18
CA ASN A 227 8.81 6.04 -3.12
C ASN A 227 8.52 6.78 -1.81
N HIS A 228 8.25 8.09 -1.88
CA HIS A 228 7.76 8.84 -0.72
C HIS A 228 6.46 8.24 -0.19
N LEU A 229 5.45 8.05 -1.04
CA LEU A 229 4.16 7.48 -0.63
C LEU A 229 4.32 6.11 0.06
N LYS A 230 5.17 5.24 -0.48
CA LYS A 230 5.51 3.94 0.13
C LYS A 230 6.21 4.09 1.47
N SER A 231 7.19 5.01 1.57
CA SER A 231 7.99 5.19 2.80
C SER A 231 7.17 5.65 3.99
N ILE A 232 6.11 6.45 3.74
CA ILE A 232 5.18 6.91 4.77
C ILE A 232 4.00 5.96 4.99
N HIS A 233 3.94 4.83 4.27
CA HIS A 233 2.87 3.81 4.36
C HIS A 233 1.45 4.38 4.27
N LEU A 234 1.26 5.46 3.51
CA LEU A 234 -0.03 6.15 3.44
C LEU A 234 -0.96 5.50 2.42
N LYS A 235 -2.16 5.15 2.85
CA LYS A 235 -3.28 4.66 2.05
C LYS A 235 -4.53 5.51 2.35
N PHE A 236 -5.54 5.43 1.46
CA PHE A 236 -6.84 6.04 1.72
C PHE A 236 -7.60 5.28 2.81
N LEU A 237 -8.31 5.98 3.68
CA LEU A 237 -9.17 5.33 4.68
C LEU A 237 -10.36 4.67 4.00
N ASN A 238 -10.53 3.37 4.22
CA ASN A 238 -11.65 2.63 3.66
C ASN A 238 -12.97 3.01 4.33
N GLN A 239 -14.06 3.00 3.54
CA GLN A 239 -15.43 3.18 4.02
C GLN A 239 -15.67 4.49 4.79
N VAL A 240 -14.97 5.56 4.47
CA VAL A 240 -15.23 6.91 4.98
C VAL A 240 -15.65 7.84 3.85
N LEU A 241 -16.45 8.84 4.18
CA LEU A 241 -16.77 9.95 3.30
C LEU A 241 -15.64 10.98 3.39
N HIS A 242 -15.24 11.58 2.27
CA HIS A 242 -14.13 12.54 2.20
C HIS A 242 -12.78 11.93 2.62
N GLU A 243 -12.47 10.77 2.07
CA GLU A 243 -11.21 10.04 2.25
C GLU A 243 -9.99 10.85 1.79
N ASP A 244 -10.21 11.73 0.81
CA ASP A 244 -9.23 12.67 0.26
C ASP A 244 -8.75 13.71 1.31
N HIS A 245 -9.60 14.07 2.27
CA HIS A 245 -9.22 14.97 3.37
C HIS A 245 -8.21 14.36 4.34
N TYR A 246 -8.38 13.09 4.68
CA TYR A 246 -7.42 12.35 5.50
C TYR A 246 -6.10 12.18 4.77
N PHE A 247 -6.18 11.63 3.57
CA PHE A 247 -5.02 11.36 2.71
C PHE A 247 -4.19 12.62 2.48
N ALA A 248 -4.85 13.72 2.10
CA ALA A 248 -4.24 15.00 1.86
C ALA A 248 -3.44 15.53 3.07
N LYS A 249 -4.07 15.54 4.24
CA LYS A 249 -3.46 16.06 5.46
C LYS A 249 -2.20 15.29 5.85
N LEU A 250 -2.24 13.96 5.79
CA LEU A 250 -1.10 13.15 6.16
C LEU A 250 0.01 13.19 5.11
N LEU A 251 -0.34 13.22 3.83
CA LEU A 251 0.63 13.37 2.76
C LEU A 251 1.41 14.69 2.88
N PHE A 252 0.69 15.81 3.01
CA PHE A 252 1.30 17.14 3.07
C PHE A 252 2.01 17.40 4.41
N ALA A 253 1.55 16.78 5.49
CA ALA A 253 2.24 16.83 6.80
C ALA A 253 3.61 16.13 6.78
N GLN A 254 3.83 15.22 5.84
CA GLN A 254 5.06 14.43 5.71
C GLN A 254 5.91 14.82 4.50
N ALA A 255 5.38 15.65 3.60
CA ALA A 255 6.13 16.17 2.46
C ALA A 255 7.06 17.31 2.87
N ASN A 256 8.32 17.28 2.44
CA ASN A 256 9.27 18.38 2.67
C ASN A 256 9.03 19.56 1.71
N LYS A 257 8.77 19.25 0.45
CA LYS A 257 8.58 20.22 -0.63
C LYS A 257 7.41 19.82 -1.51
N ILE A 258 6.61 20.80 -1.86
CA ILE A 258 5.44 20.66 -2.69
C ILE A 258 5.56 21.67 -3.83
N TYR A 259 5.49 21.21 -5.07
CA TYR A 259 5.40 22.10 -6.21
C TYR A 259 3.94 22.47 -6.46
N VAL A 260 3.56 23.71 -6.24
CA VAL A 260 2.26 24.25 -6.61
C VAL A 260 2.31 24.66 -8.09
N LEU A 261 1.56 23.95 -8.93
CA LEU A 261 1.45 24.21 -10.36
C LEU A 261 0.13 24.90 -10.64
N LYS A 262 0.15 26.19 -10.93
CA LYS A 262 -1.06 26.99 -11.14
C LYS A 262 -1.80 26.69 -12.46
N THR A 263 -1.30 25.81 -13.27
CA THR A 263 -1.96 25.39 -14.51
C THR A 263 -3.16 24.50 -14.20
N LYS A 264 -4.30 24.77 -14.80
CA LYS A 264 -5.49 23.91 -14.73
C LYS A 264 -5.30 22.76 -15.71
N LEU A 265 -5.23 21.54 -15.17
CA LEU A 265 -4.94 20.31 -15.95
C LEU A 265 -6.02 19.25 -15.82
N TYR A 266 -7.05 19.52 -15.05
CA TYR A 266 -8.10 18.58 -14.69
C TYR A 266 -9.47 19.22 -14.90
N TYR A 267 -10.40 18.49 -15.49
CA TYR A 267 -11.81 18.87 -15.65
C TYR A 267 -12.65 18.14 -14.63
N TYR A 268 -13.00 18.85 -13.55
CA TYR A 268 -13.84 18.34 -12.47
C TYR A 268 -15.29 18.47 -12.86
N ARG A 269 -15.93 17.32 -13.19
CA ARG A 269 -17.31 17.29 -13.68
C ARG A 269 -18.33 17.51 -12.57
N GLN A 270 -19.16 18.51 -12.76
CA GLN A 270 -20.34 18.77 -11.95
C GLN A 270 -21.55 18.19 -12.68
N ARG A 271 -22.18 17.17 -12.10
CA ARG A 271 -23.31 16.46 -12.74
C ARG A 271 -24.39 16.10 -11.74
N ALA A 272 -25.61 15.87 -12.23
CA ALA A 272 -26.69 15.31 -11.42
C ALA A 272 -26.29 13.91 -10.87
N ASN A 273 -26.75 13.57 -9.68
CA ASN A 273 -26.50 12.28 -9.04
C ASN A 273 -25.03 11.94 -8.74
N SER A 274 -24.12 12.94 -8.70
CA SER A 274 -22.79 12.71 -8.12
C SER A 274 -22.89 12.51 -6.60
N ILE A 275 -21.84 11.97 -5.97
CA ILE A 275 -21.78 11.86 -4.51
C ILE A 275 -22.02 13.22 -3.85
N MET A 276 -21.57 14.30 -4.48
CA MET A 276 -21.68 15.66 -3.95
C MET A 276 -23.10 16.24 -4.16
N THR A 277 -23.71 16.07 -5.35
CA THR A 277 -25.03 16.62 -5.68
C THR A 277 -26.19 15.78 -5.13
N SER A 278 -26.01 14.47 -4.93
CA SER A 278 -27.03 13.60 -4.31
C SER A 278 -27.28 13.91 -2.81
N ARG A 279 -26.64 14.96 -2.25
CA ARG A 279 -26.84 15.37 -0.85
C ARG A 279 -28.29 15.77 -0.55
N ASP A 280 -28.95 16.37 -1.52
CA ASP A 280 -30.30 16.94 -1.30
C ASP A 280 -31.43 15.93 -1.51
N ASN A 281 -31.13 14.78 -2.12
CA ASN A 281 -32.14 13.74 -2.39
C ASN A 281 -31.60 12.33 -2.06
N PRO A 282 -31.40 12.01 -0.77
CA PRO A 282 -30.88 10.71 -0.39
C PRO A 282 -31.93 9.61 -0.66
N SER A 283 -31.51 8.53 -1.35
CA SER A 283 -32.30 7.33 -1.54
C SER A 283 -31.53 6.10 -1.08
N PHE A 284 -32.25 4.98 -0.90
CA PHE A 284 -31.59 3.70 -0.58
C PHE A 284 -30.65 3.27 -1.69
N GLU A 285 -31.03 3.46 -2.93
CA GLU A 285 -30.26 3.12 -4.14
C GLU A 285 -28.97 3.93 -4.22
N ASN A 286 -29.02 5.21 -3.84
CA ASN A 286 -27.86 6.12 -3.86
C ASN A 286 -26.95 5.99 -2.63
N THR A 287 -27.31 5.11 -1.68
CA THR A 287 -26.47 4.86 -0.49
C THR A 287 -25.47 3.76 -0.80
N PRO A 288 -24.17 3.94 -0.45
CA PRO A 288 -23.15 2.91 -0.63
C PRO A 288 -23.53 1.56 0.01
N VAL A 289 -23.29 0.47 -0.71
CA VAL A 289 -23.72 -0.88 -0.33
C VAL A 289 -23.30 -1.27 1.08
N TYR A 290 -22.06 -0.93 1.47
CA TYR A 290 -21.52 -1.24 2.80
C TYR A 290 -22.20 -0.47 3.94
N ILE A 291 -22.93 0.63 3.64
CA ILE A 291 -23.68 1.41 4.63
C ILE A 291 -25.14 0.96 4.71
N ARG A 292 -25.66 0.36 3.64
CA ARG A 292 -27.06 -0.12 3.62
C ARG A 292 -27.40 -1.06 4.80
N LYS A 293 -26.39 -1.72 5.37
CA LYS A 293 -26.55 -2.60 6.54
C LYS A 293 -27.12 -1.89 7.77
N ILE A 294 -26.88 -0.58 7.88
CA ILE A 294 -27.35 0.20 9.06
C ILE A 294 -28.76 0.78 8.91
N TYR A 295 -29.37 0.68 7.73
CA TYR A 295 -30.75 1.17 7.51
C TYR A 295 -31.73 0.67 8.55
N LYS A 296 -31.61 -0.61 8.90
CA LYS A 296 -32.48 -1.26 9.89
C LYS A 296 -32.40 -0.59 11.26
N ASN A 297 -31.22 -0.19 11.66
CA ASN A 297 -30.94 0.46 12.94
C ASN A 297 -31.36 1.92 12.97
N LEU A 298 -31.57 2.54 11.81
CA LEU A 298 -31.95 3.93 11.63
C LEU A 298 -33.36 4.06 10.99
N ASN A 299 -34.28 3.15 11.35
CA ASN A 299 -35.68 3.16 10.94
C ASN A 299 -35.93 3.25 9.43
N HIS A 300 -34.99 2.75 8.61
CA HIS A 300 -35.02 2.80 7.15
C HIS A 300 -35.06 4.25 6.58
N ASP A 301 -34.63 5.23 7.34
CA ASP A 301 -34.57 6.63 6.93
C ASP A 301 -33.26 6.91 6.18
N ALA A 302 -33.37 7.16 4.86
CA ALA A 302 -32.24 7.40 3.99
C ALA A 302 -31.47 8.68 4.36
N LYS A 303 -32.17 9.72 4.82
CA LYS A 303 -31.56 10.98 5.25
C LYS A 303 -30.73 10.75 6.53
N LEU A 304 -31.32 10.05 7.49
CA LEU A 304 -30.66 9.73 8.76
C LEU A 304 -29.42 8.83 8.55
N VAL A 305 -29.52 7.86 7.64
CA VAL A 305 -28.37 6.99 7.28
C VAL A 305 -27.24 7.81 6.67
N LYS A 306 -27.56 8.78 5.83
CA LYS A 306 -26.57 9.64 5.20
C LYS A 306 -25.90 10.59 6.23
N GLU A 307 -26.66 11.18 7.13
CA GLU A 307 -26.14 11.99 8.23
C GLU A 307 -25.26 11.14 9.17
N PHE A 308 -25.69 9.92 9.49
CA PHE A 308 -24.90 8.97 10.25
C PHE A 308 -23.55 8.67 9.57
N TYR A 309 -23.58 8.38 8.28
CA TYR A 309 -22.37 8.07 7.52
C TYR A 309 -21.40 9.26 7.53
N ARG A 310 -21.92 10.46 7.34
CA ARG A 310 -21.12 11.69 7.39
C ARG A 310 -20.49 11.90 8.77
N SER A 311 -21.30 11.87 9.84
CA SER A 311 -20.84 12.10 11.21
C SER A 311 -19.84 11.03 11.66
N SER A 312 -20.11 9.75 11.39
CA SER A 312 -19.20 8.65 11.71
C SER A 312 -17.90 8.73 10.91
N SER A 313 -17.93 9.17 9.64
CA SER A 313 -16.73 9.37 8.82
C SER A 313 -15.87 10.52 9.36
N LEU A 314 -16.47 11.62 9.80
CA LEU A 314 -15.77 12.72 10.45
C LEU A 314 -15.10 12.24 11.75
N LEU A 315 -15.81 11.45 12.56
CA LEU A 315 -15.27 10.90 13.81
C LEU A 315 -14.08 9.98 13.54
N ILE A 316 -14.18 9.07 12.57
CA ILE A 316 -13.07 8.19 12.18
C ILE A 316 -11.87 9.02 11.71
N THR A 317 -12.08 9.95 10.78
CA THR A 317 -11.01 10.81 10.26
C THR A 317 -10.33 11.60 11.39
N ALA A 318 -11.13 12.14 12.32
CA ALA A 318 -10.62 12.87 13.47
C ALA A 318 -9.74 12.01 14.37
N CYS A 319 -10.18 10.80 14.68
CA CYS A 319 -9.41 9.83 15.47
C CYS A 319 -8.10 9.45 14.82
N MET A 320 -8.12 9.16 13.52
CA MET A 320 -6.94 8.74 12.77
C MET A 320 -5.90 9.86 12.64
N VAL A 321 -6.35 11.12 12.43
CA VAL A 321 -5.43 12.26 12.41
C VAL A 321 -4.89 12.54 13.82
N TYR A 322 -5.70 12.43 14.87
CA TYR A 322 -5.22 12.55 16.25
C TYR A 322 -4.17 11.49 16.56
N GLN A 323 -4.43 10.24 16.22
CA GLN A 323 -3.46 9.15 16.37
C GLN A 323 -2.14 9.46 15.64
N PHE A 324 -2.22 9.95 14.40
CA PHE A 324 -1.05 10.36 13.64
C PHE A 324 -0.24 11.40 14.40
N THR A 325 -0.87 12.43 14.97
CA THR A 325 -0.15 13.45 15.74
C THR A 325 0.52 12.89 16.99
N GLN A 326 -0.08 11.88 17.64
CA GLN A 326 0.49 11.26 18.83
C GLN A 326 1.66 10.30 18.54
N THR A 327 1.64 9.65 17.38
CA THR A 327 2.67 8.67 16.99
C THR A 327 3.84 9.27 16.22
N HIS A 328 3.73 10.52 15.72
CA HIS A 328 4.73 11.18 14.87
C HIS A 328 5.22 12.49 15.50
N GLN A 329 5.51 12.48 16.80
CA GLN A 329 5.94 13.66 17.54
C GLN A 329 7.30 14.24 17.09
N ASP A 330 8.08 13.47 16.39
CA ASP A 330 9.38 13.81 15.80
C ASP A 330 9.29 14.54 14.46
N LEU A 331 8.12 14.52 13.80
CA LEU A 331 7.95 15.20 12.53
C LEU A 331 8.10 16.72 12.67
N PRO A 332 8.75 17.38 11.69
CA PRO A 332 8.81 18.85 11.65
C PRO A 332 7.42 19.47 11.70
N ASN A 333 7.27 20.53 12.50
CA ASN A 333 6.02 21.29 12.64
C ASN A 333 4.76 20.49 13.06
N ILE A 334 4.91 19.28 13.61
CA ILE A 334 3.78 18.45 14.04
C ILE A 334 2.87 19.17 15.06
N LYS A 335 3.47 19.97 15.97
CA LYS A 335 2.70 20.78 16.94
C LYS A 335 1.84 21.84 16.26
N LEU A 336 2.34 22.48 15.19
CA LEU A 336 1.57 23.41 14.40
C LEU A 336 0.44 22.70 13.65
N PHE A 337 0.72 21.53 13.06
CA PHE A 337 -0.29 20.69 12.44
C PHE A 337 -1.38 20.28 13.45
N GLU A 338 -0.99 19.80 14.63
CA GLU A 338 -1.91 19.46 15.71
C GLU A 338 -2.79 20.65 16.12
N GLN A 339 -2.21 21.84 16.29
CA GLN A 339 -2.96 23.05 16.63
C GLN A 339 -4.04 23.38 15.59
N ILE A 340 -3.68 23.34 14.30
CA ILE A 340 -4.63 23.59 13.19
C ILE A 340 -5.74 22.56 13.21
N PHE A 341 -5.37 21.30 13.37
CA PHE A 341 -6.32 20.21 13.38
C PHE A 341 -7.27 20.26 14.60
N MET A 342 -6.75 20.59 15.78
CA MET A 342 -7.54 20.72 17.00
C MET A 342 -8.61 21.82 16.92
N GLN A 343 -8.32 22.92 16.20
CA GLN A 343 -9.34 23.95 15.93
C GLN A 343 -10.49 23.39 15.09
N LYS A 344 -10.17 22.55 14.09
CA LYS A 344 -11.17 21.90 13.25
C LYS A 344 -11.98 20.85 14.01
N LEU A 345 -11.35 20.11 14.92
CA LEU A 345 -12.02 19.12 15.76
C LEU A 345 -13.18 19.71 16.56
N LYS A 346 -13.04 20.92 17.08
CA LYS A 346 -14.13 21.61 17.79
C LYS A 346 -15.37 21.82 16.90
N SER A 347 -15.14 22.17 15.63
CA SER A 347 -16.24 22.31 14.65
C SER A 347 -16.89 20.95 14.35
N TRP A 348 -16.09 19.93 14.10
CA TRP A 348 -16.57 18.58 13.81
C TRP A 348 -17.29 17.94 15.02
N ARG A 349 -16.80 18.20 16.24
CA ARG A 349 -17.50 17.79 17.46
C ARG A 349 -18.93 18.32 17.48
N ASN A 350 -19.14 19.62 17.22
CA ASN A 350 -20.47 20.20 17.20
C ASN A 350 -21.35 19.56 16.12
N GLU A 351 -20.78 19.27 14.95
CA GLU A 351 -21.48 18.59 13.86
C GLU A 351 -21.87 17.15 14.24
N ILE A 352 -20.97 16.40 14.88
CA ILE A 352 -21.24 15.06 15.39
C ILE A 352 -22.34 15.08 16.45
N LEU A 353 -22.29 16.06 17.37
CA LEU A 353 -23.27 16.21 18.43
C LEU A 353 -24.63 16.76 17.97
N SER A 354 -24.71 17.30 16.75
CA SER A 354 -26.00 17.65 16.15
C SER A 354 -26.80 16.44 15.66
N PHE A 355 -26.16 15.25 15.60
CA PHE A 355 -26.84 14.01 15.28
C PHE A 355 -27.83 13.62 16.41
N PRO A 356 -29.02 13.04 16.10
CA PRO A 356 -30.02 12.77 17.12
C PRO A 356 -29.48 11.92 18.29
N GLU A 357 -29.65 12.40 19.52
CA GLU A 357 -29.05 11.84 20.75
C GLU A 357 -29.33 10.32 20.91
N GLN A 358 -30.53 9.89 20.57
CA GLN A 358 -30.96 8.48 20.65
C GLN A 358 -30.14 7.51 19.79
N TYR A 359 -29.38 8.01 18.80
CA TYR A 359 -28.54 7.21 17.91
C TYR A 359 -27.05 7.43 18.15
N LEU A 360 -26.63 8.35 19.03
CA LEU A 360 -25.22 8.65 19.27
C LEU A 360 -24.45 7.44 19.79
N GLU A 361 -25.04 6.68 20.72
CA GLU A 361 -24.41 5.45 21.24
C GLU A 361 -24.15 4.44 20.14
N PHE A 362 -25.16 4.15 19.33
CA PHE A 362 -25.01 3.28 18.15
C PHE A 362 -23.95 3.80 17.16
N MET A 363 -23.88 5.12 16.96
CA MET A 363 -22.87 5.71 16.09
C MET A 363 -21.45 5.51 16.65
N PHE A 364 -21.24 5.70 17.95
CA PHE A 364 -19.95 5.48 18.59
C PHE A 364 -19.52 4.02 18.53
N GLU A 365 -20.42 3.07 18.86
CA GLU A 365 -20.16 1.64 18.77
C GLU A 365 -19.80 1.19 17.34
N ASN A 366 -20.59 1.63 16.34
CA ASN A 366 -20.32 1.31 14.94
C ASN A 366 -19.00 1.90 14.47
N THR A 367 -18.67 3.12 14.91
CA THR A 367 -17.40 3.77 14.61
C THR A 367 -16.23 3.00 15.20
N LEU A 368 -16.34 2.53 16.43
CA LEU A 368 -15.34 1.68 17.09
C LEU A 368 -15.12 0.38 16.33
N GLN A 369 -16.18 -0.30 15.89
CA GLN A 369 -16.09 -1.52 15.09
C GLN A 369 -15.38 -1.27 13.76
N ARG A 370 -15.70 -0.16 13.11
CA ARG A 370 -15.06 0.21 11.82
C ARG A 370 -13.57 0.53 11.98
N ILE A 371 -13.17 1.24 13.03
CA ILE A 371 -11.75 1.54 13.29
C ILE A 371 -10.98 0.27 13.66
N ASN A 372 -11.56 -0.61 14.45
CA ASN A 372 -10.94 -1.91 14.76
C ASN A 372 -10.69 -2.76 13.52
N PHE A 373 -11.54 -2.63 12.51
CA PHE A 373 -11.34 -3.28 11.21
C PHE A 373 -10.22 -2.63 10.39
N LEU A 374 -10.06 -1.31 10.51
CA LEU A 374 -9.06 -0.55 9.75
C LEU A 374 -7.62 -0.70 10.30
N GLU A 375 -7.49 -0.78 11.65
CA GLU A 375 -6.18 -0.94 12.30
C GLU A 375 -6.30 -1.69 13.63
N GLN A 376 -5.70 -2.86 13.73
CA GLN A 376 -5.75 -3.71 14.93
C GLN A 376 -5.21 -3.06 16.22
N ASN A 377 -4.47 -1.93 16.15
CA ASN A 377 -3.82 -1.27 17.29
C ASN A 377 -4.45 0.09 17.68
N SER A 378 -5.43 0.61 16.95
CA SER A 378 -5.94 1.99 17.10
C SER A 378 -6.97 2.20 18.18
N CYS A 379 -7.50 1.14 18.78
CA CYS A 379 -8.61 1.19 19.74
C CYS A 379 -8.30 2.06 20.97
N LEU A 380 -7.07 2.00 21.50
CA LEU A 380 -6.68 2.74 22.71
C LEU A 380 -6.61 4.26 22.46
N HIS A 381 -6.10 4.67 21.30
CA HIS A 381 -6.00 6.09 20.93
C HIS A 381 -7.38 6.68 20.65
N LEU A 382 -8.27 5.90 20.02
CA LEU A 382 -9.66 6.30 19.80
C LEU A 382 -10.40 6.52 21.10
N LEU A 383 -10.25 5.61 22.07
CA LEU A 383 -10.92 5.72 23.36
C LEU A 383 -10.40 6.90 24.16
N LYS A 384 -9.08 7.17 24.12
CA LYS A 384 -8.51 8.39 24.68
C LYS A 384 -9.08 9.63 23.97
N PHE A 385 -9.17 9.60 22.64
CA PHE A 385 -9.75 10.68 21.87
C PHE A 385 -11.21 10.93 22.27
N ILE A 386 -12.05 9.90 22.26
CA ILE A 386 -13.47 10.00 22.66
C ILE A 386 -13.59 10.50 24.11
N SER A 387 -12.81 9.98 25.05
CA SER A 387 -12.85 10.39 26.45
C SER A 387 -12.47 11.85 26.66
N VAL A 388 -11.51 12.36 25.88
CA VAL A 388 -11.07 13.77 25.98
C VAL A 388 -12.05 14.72 25.30
N PHE A 389 -12.54 14.36 24.10
CA PHE A 389 -13.35 15.26 23.28
C PHE A 389 -14.85 15.21 23.56
N PHE A 390 -15.33 14.13 24.19
CA PHE A 390 -16.75 13.93 24.51
C PHE A 390 -17.00 13.67 26.00
N SER A 391 -16.03 14.02 26.86
CA SER A 391 -16.07 13.80 28.31
C SER A 391 -17.23 14.46 29.04
N ASP A 392 -17.84 15.48 28.45
CA ASP A 392 -18.97 16.24 28.98
C ASP A 392 -20.34 15.65 28.62
N LEU A 393 -20.40 14.62 27.77
CA LEU A 393 -21.66 13.93 27.50
C LEU A 393 -22.04 13.00 28.64
N THR A 394 -23.21 13.22 29.23
CA THR A 394 -23.73 12.45 30.38
C THR A 394 -23.88 10.94 30.03
N ILE A 395 -24.23 10.63 28.80
CA ILE A 395 -24.31 9.26 28.27
C ILE A 395 -22.94 8.58 28.30
N ILE A 396 -21.88 9.30 27.95
CA ILE A 396 -20.51 8.80 27.98
C ILE A 396 -20.03 8.65 29.43
N LYS A 397 -20.39 9.56 30.32
CA LYS A 397 -20.03 9.43 31.76
C LYS A 397 -20.63 8.18 32.42
N ASN A 398 -21.87 7.83 32.10
CA ASN A 398 -22.55 6.68 32.72
C ASN A 398 -22.12 5.33 32.08
N ASN A 399 -21.75 5.32 30.81
CA ASN A 399 -21.27 4.14 30.12
C ASN A 399 -19.76 3.94 30.25
N LEU A 400 -18.97 5.03 30.30
CA LEU A 400 -17.52 4.98 30.55
C LEU A 400 -17.17 4.26 31.88
N THR A 401 -18.01 4.32 32.89
CA THR A 401 -17.77 3.57 34.14
C THR A 401 -17.97 2.06 33.97
N LYS A 402 -18.92 1.62 33.19
CA LYS A 402 -19.12 0.18 32.84
C LYS A 402 -18.14 -0.30 31.79
N ASP A 403 -17.93 0.52 30.75
CA ASP A 403 -17.03 0.22 29.65
C ASP A 403 -15.57 0.41 30.05
N GLN A 404 -15.23 1.27 31.01
CA GLN A 404 -13.89 1.39 31.56
C GLN A 404 -13.46 0.13 32.32
N ILE A 405 -14.38 -0.54 32.99
CA ILE A 405 -14.13 -1.84 33.63
C ILE A 405 -13.96 -2.92 32.55
N TYR A 406 -14.83 -2.95 31.55
CA TYR A 406 -14.75 -3.88 30.41
C TYR A 406 -13.50 -3.64 29.56
N LEU A 407 -13.15 -2.37 29.34
CA LEU A 407 -11.94 -1.97 28.61
C LEU A 407 -10.65 -2.25 29.37
N ASN A 408 -10.63 -2.03 30.68
CA ASN A 408 -9.50 -2.42 31.51
C ASN A 408 -9.30 -3.95 31.46
N GLN A 409 -10.38 -4.73 31.40
CA GLN A 409 -10.30 -6.18 31.22
C GLN A 409 -9.80 -6.57 29.82
N ILE A 410 -10.23 -5.84 28.76
CA ILE A 410 -9.72 -6.05 27.40
C ILE A 410 -8.25 -5.63 27.31
N LEU A 411 -7.85 -4.52 27.93
CA LEU A 411 -6.47 -4.05 27.99
C LEU A 411 -5.58 -5.05 28.74
N GLU A 412 -5.99 -5.54 29.89
CA GLU A 412 -5.25 -6.58 30.63
C GLU A 412 -5.13 -7.88 29.83
N ASN A 413 -6.19 -8.28 29.13
CA ASN A 413 -6.14 -9.46 28.26
C ASN A 413 -5.23 -9.22 27.02
N LYS A 414 -5.27 -8.01 26.45
CA LYS A 414 -4.41 -7.65 25.31
C LYS A 414 -2.95 -7.53 25.71
N ASP A 415 -2.65 -6.99 26.89
CA ASP A 415 -1.29 -6.95 27.45
C ASP A 415 -0.77 -8.36 27.75
N LYS A 416 -1.61 -9.27 28.23
CA LYS A 416 -1.26 -10.69 28.40
C LYS A 416 -0.97 -11.36 27.04
N ILE A 417 -1.80 -11.10 26.03
CA ILE A 417 -1.60 -11.62 24.67
C ILE A 417 -0.32 -11.03 24.08
N LEU A 418 -0.10 -9.72 24.21
CA LEU A 418 1.08 -9.03 23.70
C LEU A 418 2.35 -9.55 24.40
N THR A 419 2.32 -9.74 25.70
CA THR A 419 3.43 -10.34 26.48
C THR A 419 3.70 -11.77 26.01
N THR A 420 2.65 -12.55 25.75
CA THR A 420 2.78 -13.91 25.24
C THR A 420 3.38 -13.93 23.83
N GLN A 421 2.90 -13.05 22.93
CA GLN A 421 3.46 -12.92 21.58
C GLN A 421 4.89 -12.41 21.58
N THR A 422 5.23 -11.46 22.43
CA THR A 422 6.59 -10.95 22.60
C THR A 422 7.53 -12.07 23.07
N ASN A 423 7.09 -12.89 24.01
CA ASN A 423 7.86 -14.05 24.47
C ASN A 423 7.97 -15.12 23.37
N GLN A 424 6.94 -15.32 22.54
CA GLN A 424 7.03 -16.23 21.40
C GLN A 424 8.01 -15.72 20.34
N ILE A 425 7.98 -14.42 20.03
CA ILE A 425 8.92 -13.78 19.11
C ILE A 425 10.35 -13.88 19.64
N TYR A 426 10.56 -13.65 20.95
CA TYR A 426 11.86 -13.82 21.58
C TYR A 426 12.38 -15.25 21.45
N ASN A 427 11.54 -16.24 21.74
CA ASN A 427 11.88 -17.67 21.62
C ASN A 427 12.16 -18.07 20.16
N LEU A 428 11.38 -17.53 19.21
CA LEU A 428 11.60 -17.77 17.77
C LEU A 428 12.91 -17.14 17.29
N ASN A 429 13.24 -15.94 17.73
CA ASN A 429 14.50 -15.27 17.41
C ASN A 429 15.69 -16.04 17.99
N THR A 430 15.61 -16.50 19.25
CA THR A 430 16.64 -17.34 19.87
C THR A 430 16.81 -18.65 19.11
N THR A 431 15.71 -19.27 18.68
CA THR A 431 15.73 -20.51 17.87
C THR A 431 16.36 -20.27 16.49
N LEU A 432 16.05 -19.12 15.87
CA LEU A 432 16.61 -18.71 14.58
C LEU A 432 18.12 -18.47 14.69
N GLU A 433 18.53 -17.80 15.74
CA GLU A 433 19.96 -17.53 16.03
C GLU A 433 20.75 -18.82 16.23
N ASN A 434 20.21 -19.76 17.01
CA ASN A 434 20.80 -21.09 17.19
C ASN A 434 20.88 -21.89 15.87
N LYS A 435 19.84 -21.81 15.03
CA LYS A 435 19.85 -22.43 13.68
C LYS A 435 20.89 -21.79 12.76
N ASN A 436 21.03 -20.47 12.80
CA ASN A 436 22.03 -19.76 12.02
C ASN A 436 23.46 -20.12 12.46
N GLN A 437 23.71 -20.23 13.75
CA GLN A 437 25.01 -20.70 14.26
C GLN A 437 25.30 -22.12 13.82
N LEU A 438 24.28 -23.01 13.85
CA LEU A 438 24.44 -24.38 13.36
C LEU A 438 24.69 -24.42 11.85
N LEU A 439 24.04 -23.54 11.08
CA LEU A 439 24.25 -23.43 9.65
C LEU A 439 25.69 -22.96 9.34
N ILE A 440 26.16 -21.94 10.05
CA ILE A 440 27.55 -21.45 9.93
C ILE A 440 28.55 -22.56 10.29
N ALA A 441 28.31 -23.31 11.37
CA ALA A 441 29.14 -24.43 11.76
C ALA A 441 29.16 -25.54 10.69
N LYS A 442 28.00 -25.89 10.12
CA LYS A 442 27.89 -26.83 9.00
C LYS A 442 28.61 -26.34 7.75
N GLN A 443 28.48 -25.07 7.41
CA GLN A 443 29.17 -24.47 6.27
C GLN A 443 30.68 -24.48 6.46
N ASN A 444 31.16 -24.17 7.66
CA ASN A 444 32.57 -24.24 7.99
C ASN A 444 33.10 -25.67 7.91
N LEU A 445 32.30 -26.66 8.37
CA LEU A 445 32.66 -28.07 8.27
C LEU A 445 32.71 -28.52 6.81
N LEU A 446 31.75 -28.11 5.99
CA LEU A 446 31.71 -28.39 4.57
C LEU A 446 32.89 -27.77 3.83
N ASN A 447 33.23 -26.52 4.13
CA ASN A 447 34.39 -25.83 3.57
C ASN A 447 35.69 -26.54 3.98
N PHE A 448 35.77 -26.96 5.24
CA PHE A 448 36.92 -27.74 5.74
C PHE A 448 37.02 -29.11 5.04
N GLN A 449 35.87 -29.79 4.85
CA GLN A 449 35.87 -31.10 4.13
C GLN A 449 36.21 -30.91 2.65
N ASN A 450 35.70 -29.84 1.99
CA ASN A 450 36.02 -29.52 0.60
C ASN A 450 37.53 -29.18 0.44
N HIS A 451 38.10 -28.50 1.39
CA HIS A 451 39.51 -28.10 1.33
C HIS A 451 40.49 -29.21 1.71
N TYR A 452 40.18 -30.01 2.75
CA TYR A 452 41.08 -31.04 3.29
C TYR A 452 40.60 -32.49 3.08
N GLY A 453 39.44 -32.68 2.48
CA GLY A 453 38.80 -33.99 2.36
C GLY A 453 38.14 -34.46 3.66
N THR A 454 37.40 -35.58 3.58
CA THR A 454 36.80 -36.20 4.76
C THR A 454 37.87 -36.70 5.74
N ALA A 455 37.53 -36.88 7.02
CA ALA A 455 38.46 -37.44 8.02
C ALA A 455 39.03 -38.81 7.58
N LYS A 456 38.15 -39.61 6.97
CA LYS A 456 38.54 -40.91 6.40
C LYS A 456 39.56 -40.73 5.28
N ALA A 457 39.34 -39.82 4.34
CA ALA A 457 40.26 -39.54 3.24
C ALA A 457 41.60 -38.95 3.73
N ARG A 458 41.58 -38.09 4.75
CA ARG A 458 42.83 -37.55 5.37
C ARG A 458 43.64 -38.66 6.03
N ILE A 459 43.01 -39.56 6.81
CA ILE A 459 43.67 -40.68 7.42
C ILE A 459 44.28 -41.60 6.37
N GLN A 460 43.48 -41.93 5.34
CA GLN A 460 43.94 -42.80 4.23
C GLN A 460 45.07 -42.19 3.40
N ASN A 461 45.12 -40.86 3.29
CA ASN A 461 46.17 -40.12 2.61
C ASN A 461 47.40 -39.86 3.50
N HIS A 462 47.31 -40.10 4.80
CA HIS A 462 48.45 -39.93 5.69
C HIS A 462 49.52 -40.96 5.38
N LEU A 463 50.80 -40.53 5.33
CA LEU A 463 51.89 -41.38 4.95
C LEU A 463 51.99 -42.64 5.83
N SER A 464 51.79 -42.51 7.13
CA SER A 464 51.81 -43.65 8.08
C SER A 464 50.73 -44.69 7.77
N TYR A 465 49.54 -44.26 7.35
CA TYR A 465 48.45 -45.17 6.97
C TYR A 465 48.76 -45.91 5.66
N LYS A 466 49.26 -45.18 4.64
CA LYS A 466 49.68 -45.77 3.35
C LYS A 466 50.81 -46.78 3.56
N LEU A 467 51.79 -46.44 4.41
CA LEU A 467 52.88 -47.34 4.76
C LEU A 467 52.41 -48.57 5.56
N GLY A 468 51.52 -48.35 6.55
CA GLY A 468 50.95 -49.47 7.33
C GLY A 468 50.14 -50.46 6.46
N GLN A 469 49.32 -49.91 5.56
CA GLN A 469 48.63 -50.77 4.60
C GLN A 469 49.56 -51.55 3.67
N ALA A 470 50.60 -50.88 3.16
CA ALA A 470 51.59 -51.55 2.31
C ALA A 470 52.31 -52.70 3.03
N LEU A 471 52.69 -52.45 4.31
CA LEU A 471 53.27 -53.49 5.18
C LEU A 471 52.30 -54.69 5.36
N ILE A 472 51.05 -54.43 5.73
CA ILE A 472 50.05 -55.46 5.99
C ILE A 472 49.78 -56.31 4.74
N ILE A 473 49.63 -55.67 3.57
CA ILE A 473 49.32 -56.35 2.33
C ILE A 473 50.50 -57.18 1.84
N ASN A 474 51.70 -56.62 1.85
CA ASN A 474 52.88 -57.24 1.21
C ASN A 474 53.65 -58.19 2.15
N SER A 475 53.41 -58.15 3.46
CA SER A 475 53.99 -59.15 4.39
C SER A 475 53.34 -60.51 4.32
N LYS A 476 52.28 -60.73 3.53
CA LYS A 476 51.54 -61.97 3.42
C LYS A 476 52.17 -63.01 2.41
N SER A 477 53.18 -62.59 1.66
CA SER A 477 53.88 -63.43 0.73
C SER A 477 55.39 -63.18 0.66
N VAL A 478 56.20 -64.15 0.30
CA VAL A 478 57.65 -64.01 0.19
C VAL A 478 58.05 -63.01 -0.89
N LEU A 479 57.38 -63.00 -2.03
CA LEU A 479 57.58 -62.04 -3.10
C LEU A 479 57.14 -60.59 -2.69
N GLY A 480 56.05 -60.46 -1.93
CA GLY A 480 55.58 -59.21 -1.38
C GLY A 480 56.59 -58.67 -0.39
N TYR A 481 57.17 -59.48 0.45
CA TYR A 481 58.17 -59.08 1.43
C TYR A 481 59.44 -58.58 0.76
N LEU A 482 59.91 -59.20 -0.32
CA LEU A 482 61.13 -58.80 -1.07
C LEU A 482 60.88 -57.45 -1.84
N SER A 483 59.64 -57.18 -2.26
CA SER A 483 59.28 -56.00 -3.01
C SER A 483 58.95 -54.77 -2.05
N LEU A 484 58.82 -55.04 -0.75
CA LEU A 484 58.39 -54.07 0.25
C LEU A 484 59.26 -52.76 0.29
N PRO A 485 60.61 -52.82 0.22
CA PRO A 485 61.43 -51.62 0.20
C PRO A 485 61.15 -50.70 -0.98
N PHE A 486 60.87 -51.25 -2.16
CA PHE A 486 60.57 -50.50 -3.36
C PHE A 486 59.16 -49.89 -3.28
N ILE A 487 58.20 -50.62 -2.72
CA ILE A 487 56.82 -50.13 -2.51
C ILE A 487 56.84 -49.00 -1.47
N ILE A 488 57.57 -49.12 -0.36
CA ILE A 488 57.70 -48.07 0.63
C ILE A 488 58.34 -46.81 0.02
N LEU A 489 59.39 -46.97 -0.76
CA LEU A 489 60.08 -45.87 -1.44
C LEU A 489 59.13 -45.16 -2.40
N SER A 490 58.35 -45.90 -3.21
CA SER A 490 57.36 -45.39 -4.13
C SER A 490 56.27 -44.57 -3.40
N ILE A 491 55.72 -45.11 -2.30
CA ILE A 491 54.71 -44.41 -1.47
C ILE A 491 55.28 -43.12 -0.89
N VAL A 492 56.50 -43.10 -0.37
CA VAL A 492 57.14 -41.92 0.17
C VAL A 492 57.37 -40.85 -0.90
N ILE A 493 57.85 -41.27 -2.08
CA ILE A 493 58.05 -40.34 -3.22
C ILE A 493 56.72 -39.72 -3.69
N SER A 494 55.70 -40.58 -3.91
CA SER A 494 54.37 -40.15 -4.34
C SER A 494 53.75 -39.19 -3.30
N HIS A 495 53.85 -39.52 -1.99
CA HIS A 495 53.34 -38.67 -0.94
C HIS A 495 54.05 -37.31 -0.89
N LYS A 496 55.37 -37.26 -1.09
CA LYS A 496 56.10 -35.98 -1.19
C LYS A 496 55.69 -35.17 -2.41
N GLN A 497 55.40 -35.80 -3.53
CA GLN A 497 54.91 -35.12 -4.74
C GLN A 497 53.49 -34.58 -4.55
N GLU A 498 52.60 -35.35 -3.94
CA GLU A 498 51.27 -34.91 -3.53
C GLU A 498 51.30 -33.72 -2.60
N GLN A 499 52.18 -33.73 -1.58
CA GLN A 499 52.39 -32.61 -0.63
C GLN A 499 52.93 -31.35 -1.31
N LYS A 500 53.84 -31.50 -2.29
CA LYS A 500 54.32 -30.36 -3.09
C LYS A 500 53.22 -29.76 -3.98
N ALA A 501 52.47 -30.61 -4.65
CA ALA A 501 51.32 -30.17 -5.49
C ALA A 501 50.25 -29.48 -4.63
N TYR A 502 49.99 -30.01 -3.44
CA TYR A 502 49.04 -29.37 -2.50
C TYR A 502 49.52 -28.00 -2.03
N LYS A 503 50.78 -27.86 -1.62
CA LYS A 503 51.35 -26.55 -1.25
C LYS A 503 51.30 -25.55 -2.41
N PHE A 504 51.46 -25.98 -3.64
CA PHE A 504 51.42 -25.14 -4.83
C PHE A 504 49.99 -24.65 -5.13
N LYS A 505 48.98 -25.51 -4.88
CA LYS A 505 47.57 -25.14 -5.01
C LYS A 505 47.12 -24.14 -3.92
N VAL A 506 47.57 -24.35 -2.67
CA VAL A 506 47.23 -23.46 -1.57
C VAL A 506 47.85 -22.05 -1.73
N ASN A 507 49.06 -21.97 -2.28
CA ASN A 507 49.73 -20.68 -2.51
C ASN A 507 49.19 -19.93 -3.76
N LYS A 508 48.41 -20.57 -4.64
CA LYS A 508 47.79 -19.92 -5.80
C LYS A 508 46.38 -19.38 -5.55
N ASN A 509 45.75 -19.76 -4.45
CA ASN A 509 44.44 -19.20 -4.01
C ASN A 509 44.54 -18.91 -2.50
N PRO A 510 44.97 -17.71 -2.11
CA PRO A 510 45.04 -17.29 -0.69
C PRO A 510 43.71 -16.66 -0.24
N ASN A 511 42.51 -17.14 -0.65
CA ASN A 511 41.24 -16.74 -0.08
C ASN A 511 40.29 -17.93 -0.05
#